data_6a07a22c30e4568fd1af90bef9663111
#
_entry.id   6a07a22c30e4568fd1af90bef9663111
#
_cell.length_a   1.000
_cell.length_b   1.000
_cell.length_c   1.000
_cell.angle_alpha   90.00
_cell.angle_beta   90.00
_cell.angle_gamma   90.00
#
_symmetry.space_group_name_H-M   'P 1'
#
loop_
_entity.id
_entity.type
_entity.pdbx_description
1 polymer ?
#
loop_
_entity_poly.entity_id
_entity_poly.type
_entity_poly.pdbx_seq_one_letter_code
_entity_poly.pdbx_strand_id
1 'polypeptide(L)'
;TFMIENMTTELTMLGTGNATVTKCYNTCFTIKTGKNILLVDAGGGNGILRQLEKAGIAISEIHDMFVTHAHTDHILGAVWVIRMVAQQMQSGKYAGGFRVYGHDKVLQVLDWICRMTLPKKIVQYLGNGIELCEVKDGETFKAGELKLQSFDIGSTKEKQYGFRTTLPNGQSLVCLGDEPYNEKNRPYVEGADWLLCEAFCLYKDRDIFKPYEKHHSTALDAGKLAEELKVKNLLLYHTEDKTLNTRKACYTEEAAQGFSGAVSYTHLRAHETGRNL
;
A
#
# COMPACT_ATOMS: atom_id res chain seq x y z
N THR A 1 0.07 -18.76 34.66
CA THR A 1 0.64 -17.51 34.11
C THR A 1 0.20 -17.43 32.66
N PHE A 2 -0.81 -16.61 32.36
CA PHE A 2 -1.22 -16.33 30.98
C PHE A 2 -0.25 -15.28 30.44
N MET A 3 0.60 -15.67 29.47
CA MET A 3 1.31 -14.68 28.64
C MET A 3 0.35 -14.19 27.58
N ILE A 4 -0.09 -12.95 27.69
CA ILE A 4 -0.69 -12.20 26.59
C ILE A 4 0.50 -11.87 25.67
N GLU A 5 0.68 -12.63 24.60
CA GLU A 5 1.57 -12.20 23.52
C GLU A 5 1.01 -10.90 22.95
N ASN A 6 1.69 -9.79 23.24
CA ASN A 6 1.44 -8.52 22.58
C ASN A 6 1.67 -8.76 21.10
N MET A 7 0.61 -8.85 20.31
CA MET A 7 0.71 -8.95 18.86
C MET A 7 1.36 -7.68 18.32
N THR A 8 2.62 -7.78 17.93
CA THR A 8 3.33 -6.68 17.30
C THR A 8 2.80 -6.49 15.88
N THR A 9 2.52 -5.25 15.52
CA THR A 9 2.20 -4.87 14.14
C THR A 9 3.48 -4.39 13.46
N GLU A 10 3.74 -4.92 12.27
CA GLU A 10 4.87 -4.50 11.44
C GLU A 10 4.34 -4.02 10.09
N LEU A 11 4.71 -2.79 9.70
CA LEU A 11 4.45 -2.25 8.37
C LEU A 11 5.76 -2.27 7.59
N THR A 12 5.78 -2.98 6.46
CA THR A 12 6.96 -3.09 5.59
C THR A 12 6.67 -2.48 4.23
N MET A 13 7.33 -1.38 3.90
CA MET A 13 7.25 -0.79 2.56
C MET A 13 8.05 -1.65 1.57
N LEU A 14 7.40 -2.19 0.55
CA LEU A 14 8.01 -2.97 -0.53
C LEU A 14 8.42 -2.08 -1.70
N GLY A 15 7.74 -0.95 -1.86
CA GLY A 15 8.03 0.07 -2.84
C GLY A 15 7.47 1.42 -2.42
N THR A 16 8.11 2.50 -2.85
CA THR A 16 7.73 3.89 -2.49
C THR A 16 7.66 4.82 -3.69
N GLY A 17 7.90 4.31 -4.91
CA GLY A 17 7.97 5.12 -6.11
C GLY A 17 6.61 5.35 -6.77
N ASN A 18 6.50 6.46 -7.51
CA ASN A 18 5.36 6.74 -8.38
C ASN A 18 5.37 5.88 -9.65
N ALA A 19 4.42 6.11 -10.57
CA ALA A 19 4.23 5.30 -11.76
C ALA A 19 5.48 5.15 -12.66
N THR A 20 6.30 6.21 -12.79
CA THR A 20 7.36 6.27 -13.79
C THR A 20 8.78 6.05 -13.24
N VAL A 21 8.89 5.63 -11.99
CA VAL A 21 10.20 5.36 -11.37
C VAL A 21 10.88 4.14 -11.99
N THR A 22 12.19 4.20 -12.08
CA THR A 22 13.03 3.11 -12.62
C THR A 22 14.10 2.64 -11.64
N LYS A 23 14.40 3.43 -10.60
CA LYS A 23 15.45 3.15 -9.63
C LYS A 23 14.94 2.57 -8.32
N CYS A 24 13.62 2.62 -8.08
CA CYS A 24 12.96 1.97 -6.96
C CYS A 24 11.69 1.28 -7.45
N TYR A 25 11.02 0.53 -6.59
CA TYR A 25 9.76 -0.13 -6.95
C TYR A 25 8.56 0.78 -6.66
N ASN A 26 7.47 0.58 -7.41
CA ASN A 26 6.23 1.32 -7.25
C ASN A 26 5.60 1.07 -5.88
N THR A 27 4.78 2.01 -5.43
CA THR A 27 4.19 2.00 -4.10
C THR A 27 3.41 0.73 -3.80
N CYS A 28 3.84 0.00 -2.80
CA CYS A 28 3.14 -1.13 -2.19
C CYS A 28 3.77 -1.46 -0.84
N PHE A 29 2.99 -2.07 0.06
CA PHE A 29 3.47 -2.40 1.39
C PHE A 29 2.70 -3.57 2.00
N THR A 30 3.22 -4.12 3.08
CA THR A 30 2.52 -5.13 3.88
C THR A 30 2.25 -4.63 5.29
N ILE A 31 1.13 -5.07 5.86
CA ILE A 31 0.82 -4.94 7.28
C ILE A 31 0.77 -6.36 7.86
N LYS A 32 1.72 -6.67 8.74
CA LYS A 32 1.78 -7.96 9.44
C LYS A 32 1.23 -7.81 10.84
N THR A 33 0.26 -8.64 11.20
CA THR A 33 -0.32 -8.74 12.54
C THR A 33 -0.30 -10.21 12.96
N GLY A 34 0.54 -10.54 13.94
CA GLY A 34 0.79 -11.92 14.29
C GLY A 34 1.30 -12.75 13.10
N LYS A 35 0.52 -13.74 12.65
CA LYS A 35 0.84 -14.57 11.48
C LYS A 35 0.19 -14.10 10.18
N ASN A 36 -0.70 -13.12 10.24
CA ASN A 36 -1.44 -12.64 9.08
C ASN A 36 -0.69 -11.49 8.41
N ILE A 37 -0.58 -11.55 7.11
CA ILE A 37 0.01 -10.49 6.28
C ILE A 37 -1.05 -10.01 5.29
N LEU A 38 -1.39 -8.72 5.37
CA LEU A 38 -2.15 -8.01 4.37
C LEU A 38 -1.16 -7.32 3.41
N LEU A 39 -1.23 -7.61 2.13
CA LEU A 39 -0.52 -6.86 1.09
C LEU A 39 -1.42 -5.73 0.58
N VAL A 40 -0.91 -4.51 0.53
CA VAL A 40 -1.61 -3.33 -0.02
C VAL A 40 -0.92 -2.90 -1.29
N ASP A 41 -1.65 -2.98 -2.41
CA ASP A 41 -1.14 -2.85 -3.76
C ASP A 41 0.03 -3.82 -4.06
N ALA A 42 0.47 -3.88 -5.30
CA ALA A 42 1.52 -4.80 -5.67
C ALA A 42 2.52 -4.24 -6.69
N GLY A 43 2.44 -2.93 -6.97
CA GLY A 43 3.33 -2.28 -7.91
C GLY A 43 3.08 -2.64 -9.37
N GLY A 44 4.00 -2.26 -10.24
CA GLY A 44 3.82 -2.27 -11.71
C GLY A 44 4.21 -3.58 -12.41
N GLY A 45 4.49 -4.67 -11.73
CA GLY A 45 4.83 -5.91 -12.40
C GLY A 45 5.50 -6.98 -11.52
N ASN A 46 6.27 -7.87 -12.16
CA ASN A 46 6.90 -9.00 -11.47
C ASN A 46 7.97 -8.60 -10.44
N GLY A 47 8.38 -7.34 -10.42
CA GLY A 47 9.29 -6.80 -9.41
C GLY A 47 8.78 -7.00 -7.98
N ILE A 48 7.47 -7.12 -7.78
CA ILE A 48 6.88 -7.44 -6.46
C ILE A 48 7.48 -8.71 -5.86
N LEU A 49 7.74 -9.74 -6.67
CA LEU A 49 8.29 -11.01 -6.21
C LEU A 49 9.68 -10.82 -5.60
N ARG A 50 10.52 -9.99 -6.24
CA ARG A 50 11.83 -9.62 -5.72
C ARG A 50 11.73 -8.78 -4.43
N GLN A 51 10.75 -7.89 -4.34
CA GLN A 51 10.56 -7.08 -3.14
C GLN A 51 10.13 -7.93 -1.95
N LEU A 52 9.21 -8.87 -2.16
CA LEU A 52 8.80 -9.83 -1.13
C LEU A 52 9.97 -10.69 -0.67
N GLU A 53 10.76 -11.23 -1.60
CA GLU A 53 11.97 -12.01 -1.29
C GLU A 53 12.97 -11.21 -0.44
N LYS A 54 13.26 -9.95 -0.84
CA LYS A 54 14.14 -9.05 -0.08
C LYS A 54 13.61 -8.73 1.32
N ALA A 55 12.30 -8.66 1.47
CA ALA A 55 11.65 -8.44 2.76
C ALA A 55 11.57 -9.72 3.61
N GLY A 56 11.97 -10.88 3.06
CA GLY A 56 11.86 -12.17 3.75
C GLY A 56 10.40 -12.64 3.90
N ILE A 57 9.50 -12.19 3.03
CA ILE A 57 8.08 -12.53 3.06
C ILE A 57 7.81 -13.59 2.00
N ALA A 58 7.36 -14.78 2.41
CA ALA A 58 6.97 -15.83 1.50
C ALA A 58 5.56 -15.61 0.96
N ILE A 59 5.32 -15.94 -0.32
CA ILE A 59 3.98 -15.87 -0.92
C ILE A 59 2.95 -16.68 -0.12
N SER A 60 3.36 -17.82 0.45
CA SER A 60 2.49 -18.66 1.27
C SER A 60 2.04 -18.06 2.60
N GLU A 61 2.63 -16.93 3.01
CA GLU A 61 2.23 -16.19 4.22
C GLU A 61 1.21 -15.08 3.93
N ILE A 62 0.99 -14.74 2.65
CA ILE A 62 0.07 -13.67 2.23
C ILE A 62 -1.27 -14.30 1.89
N HIS A 63 -2.30 -14.04 2.69
CA HIS A 63 -3.66 -14.56 2.47
C HIS A 63 -4.67 -13.49 2.09
N ASP A 64 -4.32 -12.22 2.26
CA ASP A 64 -5.18 -11.09 1.97
C ASP A 64 -4.41 -10.01 1.21
N MET A 65 -5.03 -9.44 0.19
CA MET A 65 -4.50 -8.32 -0.58
C MET A 65 -5.59 -7.27 -0.77
N PHE A 66 -5.26 -6.01 -0.56
CA PHE A 66 -6.12 -4.87 -0.89
C PHE A 66 -5.51 -4.11 -2.05
N VAL A 67 -6.28 -3.84 -3.10
CA VAL A 67 -5.84 -3.05 -4.25
C VAL A 67 -6.63 -1.75 -4.28
N THR A 68 -5.92 -0.63 -4.18
CA THR A 68 -6.53 0.71 -4.04
C THR A 68 -7.22 1.16 -5.33
N HIS A 69 -6.61 0.93 -6.48
CA HIS A 69 -7.13 1.32 -7.80
C HIS A 69 -6.45 0.57 -8.96
N ALA A 70 -6.94 0.80 -10.17
CA ALA A 70 -6.57 0.01 -11.35
C ALA A 70 -5.42 0.61 -12.20
N HIS A 71 -4.65 1.58 -11.70
CA HIS A 71 -3.46 2.04 -12.42
C HIS A 71 -2.38 0.96 -12.49
N THR A 72 -1.61 0.99 -13.57
CA THR A 72 -0.64 -0.05 -13.90
C THR A 72 0.43 -0.25 -12.84
N ASP A 73 0.83 0.81 -12.16
CA ASP A 73 1.84 0.82 -11.09
C ASP A 73 1.32 0.33 -9.73
N HIS A 74 0.05 -0.05 -9.64
CA HIS A 74 -0.58 -0.64 -8.45
C HIS A 74 -1.10 -2.06 -8.71
N ILE A 75 -1.72 -2.30 -9.88
CA ILE A 75 -2.47 -3.54 -10.15
C ILE A 75 -1.64 -4.63 -10.85
N LEU A 76 -0.65 -4.28 -11.69
CA LEU A 76 0.03 -5.30 -12.50
C LEU A 76 0.84 -6.29 -11.68
N GLY A 77 1.39 -5.87 -10.54
CA GLY A 77 2.04 -6.79 -9.61
C GLY A 77 1.07 -7.77 -8.98
N ALA A 78 -0.21 -7.40 -8.79
CA ALA A 78 -1.24 -8.29 -8.25
C ALA A 78 -1.47 -9.52 -9.13
N VAL A 79 -1.38 -9.37 -10.45
CA VAL A 79 -1.45 -10.51 -11.40
C VAL A 79 -0.33 -11.53 -11.11
N TRP A 80 0.86 -11.05 -10.79
CA TRP A 80 2.00 -11.91 -10.44
C TRP A 80 1.84 -12.59 -9.09
N VAL A 81 1.28 -11.88 -8.10
CA VAL A 81 0.96 -12.49 -6.79
C VAL A 81 -0.08 -13.60 -6.97
N ILE A 82 -1.19 -13.34 -7.67
CA ILE A 82 -2.23 -14.33 -8.00
C ILE A 82 -1.62 -15.54 -8.72
N ARG A 83 -0.76 -15.31 -9.71
CA ARG A 83 -0.06 -16.39 -10.42
C ARG A 83 0.73 -17.27 -9.47
N MET A 84 1.51 -16.67 -8.57
CA MET A 84 2.38 -17.41 -7.64
C MET A 84 1.57 -18.16 -6.58
N VAL A 85 0.51 -17.54 -6.04
CA VAL A 85 -0.43 -18.20 -5.13
C VAL A 85 -1.04 -19.44 -5.78
N ALA A 86 -1.59 -19.29 -6.99
CA ALA A 86 -2.20 -20.42 -7.72
C ALA A 86 -1.18 -21.54 -8.03
N GLN A 87 0.06 -21.19 -8.38
CA GLN A 87 1.12 -22.18 -8.59
C GLN A 87 1.45 -22.95 -7.30
N GLN A 88 1.47 -22.26 -6.16
CA GLN A 88 1.71 -22.90 -4.88
C GLN A 88 0.51 -23.73 -4.42
N MET A 89 -0.74 -23.29 -4.68
CA MET A 89 -1.94 -24.12 -4.49
C MET A 89 -1.86 -25.40 -5.30
N GLN A 90 -1.49 -25.30 -6.59
CA GLN A 90 -1.34 -26.44 -7.50
C GLN A 90 -0.30 -27.44 -6.97
N SER A 91 0.77 -26.99 -6.36
CA SER A 91 1.85 -27.83 -5.81
C SER A 91 1.63 -28.27 -4.36
N GLY A 92 0.50 -27.91 -3.75
CA GLY A 92 0.19 -28.20 -2.35
C GLY A 92 1.05 -27.46 -1.33
N LYS A 93 1.70 -26.38 -1.74
CA LYS A 93 2.58 -25.53 -0.90
C LYS A 93 1.88 -24.31 -0.32
N TYR A 94 0.61 -24.09 -0.67
CA TYR A 94 -0.21 -22.97 -0.16
C TYR A 94 -1.41 -23.55 0.55
N ALA A 95 -1.53 -23.27 1.84
CA ALA A 95 -2.65 -23.72 2.68
C ALA A 95 -3.70 -22.60 2.81
N GLY A 96 -4.97 -22.99 2.73
CA GLY A 96 -6.09 -22.05 2.84
C GLY A 96 -6.38 -21.28 1.55
N GLY A 97 -7.20 -20.22 1.66
CA GLY A 97 -7.60 -19.36 0.55
C GLY A 97 -6.79 -18.07 0.46
N PHE A 98 -6.88 -17.41 -0.68
CA PHE A 98 -6.34 -16.06 -0.93
C PHE A 98 -7.47 -15.13 -1.33
N ARG A 99 -7.56 -13.95 -0.72
CA ARG A 99 -8.61 -12.97 -0.97
C ARG A 99 -8.02 -11.67 -1.46
N VAL A 100 -8.57 -11.16 -2.55
CA VAL A 100 -8.22 -9.85 -3.10
C VAL A 100 -9.40 -8.92 -2.95
N TYR A 101 -9.22 -7.88 -2.17
CA TYR A 101 -10.24 -6.85 -1.92
C TYR A 101 -9.97 -5.63 -2.80
N GLY A 102 -11.02 -5.05 -3.33
CA GLY A 102 -10.98 -3.83 -4.12
C GLY A 102 -12.39 -3.41 -4.52
N HIS A 103 -12.52 -2.22 -5.08
CA HIS A 103 -13.79 -1.80 -5.66
C HIS A 103 -14.08 -2.52 -7.01
N ASP A 104 -15.29 -2.42 -7.50
CA ASP A 104 -15.80 -3.08 -8.71
C ASP A 104 -14.84 -3.02 -9.90
N LYS A 105 -14.35 -1.84 -10.26
CA LYS A 105 -13.45 -1.67 -11.42
C LYS A 105 -12.10 -2.38 -11.23
N VAL A 106 -11.51 -2.31 -10.05
CA VAL A 106 -10.26 -3.03 -9.75
C VAL A 106 -10.43 -4.53 -9.99
N LEU A 107 -11.49 -5.11 -9.44
CA LEU A 107 -11.72 -6.54 -9.55
C LEU A 107 -12.03 -6.96 -10.98
N GLN A 108 -12.82 -6.16 -11.70
CA GLN A 108 -13.13 -6.40 -13.11
C GLN A 108 -11.86 -6.40 -13.97
N VAL A 109 -10.99 -5.39 -13.81
CA VAL A 109 -9.74 -5.28 -14.55
C VAL A 109 -8.81 -6.43 -14.20
N LEU A 110 -8.68 -6.76 -12.91
CA LEU A 110 -7.80 -7.83 -12.43
C LEU A 110 -8.25 -9.21 -12.93
N ASP A 111 -9.54 -9.52 -12.83
CA ASP A 111 -10.13 -10.76 -13.35
C ASP A 111 -9.88 -10.89 -14.87
N TRP A 112 -10.15 -9.80 -15.60
CA TRP A 112 -9.95 -9.77 -17.06
C TRP A 112 -8.47 -10.02 -17.43
N ILE A 113 -7.53 -9.30 -16.83
CA ILE A 113 -6.10 -9.48 -17.12
C ILE A 113 -5.67 -10.91 -16.78
N CYS A 114 -6.05 -11.43 -15.62
CA CYS A 114 -5.69 -12.79 -15.20
C CYS A 114 -6.22 -13.83 -16.20
N ARG A 115 -7.49 -13.74 -16.60
CA ARG A 115 -8.09 -14.70 -17.55
C ARG A 115 -7.50 -14.63 -18.95
N MET A 116 -7.11 -13.44 -19.40
CA MET A 116 -6.56 -13.22 -20.74
C MET A 116 -5.07 -13.56 -20.84
N THR A 117 -4.33 -13.50 -19.73
CA THR A 117 -2.87 -13.60 -19.77
C THR A 117 -2.30 -14.83 -19.04
N LEU A 118 -3.02 -15.41 -18.09
CA LEU A 118 -2.54 -16.55 -17.32
C LEU A 118 -2.96 -17.89 -17.95
N PRO A 119 -2.15 -18.95 -17.81
CA PRO A 119 -2.51 -20.29 -18.28
C PRO A 119 -3.78 -20.81 -17.59
N LYS A 120 -4.60 -21.61 -18.31
CA LYS A 120 -5.84 -22.20 -17.80
C LYS A 120 -5.66 -22.91 -16.45
N LYS A 121 -4.54 -23.63 -16.26
CA LYS A 121 -4.20 -24.31 -15.00
C LYS A 121 -3.99 -23.38 -13.80
N ILE A 122 -3.81 -22.10 -14.04
CA ILE A 122 -3.72 -21.04 -13.01
C ILE A 122 -5.08 -20.38 -12.83
N VAL A 123 -5.73 -20.01 -13.93
CA VAL A 123 -7.03 -19.34 -13.94
C VAL A 123 -8.12 -20.17 -13.23
N GLN A 124 -8.04 -21.50 -13.24
CA GLN A 124 -8.99 -22.36 -12.54
C GLN A 124 -9.09 -22.11 -11.02
N TYR A 125 -8.11 -21.46 -10.41
CA TYR A 125 -8.13 -21.10 -9.00
C TYR A 125 -8.93 -19.82 -8.72
N LEU A 126 -9.20 -18.98 -9.73
CA LEU A 126 -10.08 -17.81 -9.57
C LEU A 126 -11.53 -18.27 -9.33
N GLY A 127 -12.09 -17.92 -8.17
CA GLY A 127 -13.36 -18.41 -7.65
C GLY A 127 -13.27 -19.82 -7.04
N ASN A 128 -12.07 -20.38 -6.94
CA ASN A 128 -11.83 -21.70 -6.35
C ASN A 128 -10.51 -21.67 -5.55
N GLY A 129 -10.53 -21.01 -4.42
CA GLY A 129 -9.36 -20.79 -3.55
C GLY A 129 -8.75 -19.40 -3.65
N ILE A 130 -8.90 -18.69 -4.79
CA ILE A 130 -8.57 -17.27 -4.94
C ILE A 130 -9.86 -16.50 -5.17
N GLU A 131 -10.26 -15.69 -4.19
CA GLU A 131 -11.52 -14.95 -4.22
C GLU A 131 -11.28 -13.48 -4.49
N LEU A 132 -12.04 -12.91 -5.43
CA LEU A 132 -12.08 -11.47 -5.69
C LEU A 132 -13.29 -10.89 -4.93
N CYS A 133 -12.99 -10.12 -3.87
CA CYS A 133 -13.97 -9.64 -2.90
C CYS A 133 -14.24 -8.15 -3.13
N GLU A 134 -15.40 -7.81 -3.72
CA GLU A 134 -15.79 -6.42 -3.88
C GLU A 134 -16.07 -5.76 -2.52
N VAL A 135 -15.52 -4.57 -2.34
CA VAL A 135 -15.80 -3.69 -1.21
C VAL A 135 -16.37 -2.37 -1.70
N LYS A 136 -17.29 -1.80 -0.94
CA LYS A 136 -18.01 -0.56 -1.27
C LYS A 136 -17.49 0.60 -0.41
N ASP A 137 -17.82 1.81 -0.85
CA ASP A 137 -17.54 3.02 -0.08
C ASP A 137 -18.18 2.96 1.31
N GLY A 138 -17.40 3.21 2.36
CA GLY A 138 -17.81 3.14 3.76
C GLY A 138 -17.94 1.71 4.32
N GLU A 139 -17.80 0.68 3.50
CA GLU A 139 -17.95 -0.71 3.93
C GLU A 139 -16.82 -1.16 4.85
N THR A 140 -17.19 -1.95 5.85
CA THR A 140 -16.25 -2.60 6.74
C THR A 140 -16.14 -4.07 6.41
N PHE A 141 -14.91 -4.54 6.21
CA PHE A 141 -14.61 -5.94 5.92
C PHE A 141 -13.42 -6.43 6.76
N LYS A 142 -13.18 -7.73 6.75
CA LYS A 142 -12.12 -8.36 7.52
C LYS A 142 -11.07 -8.94 6.59
N ALA A 143 -9.80 -8.53 6.77
CA ALA A 143 -8.64 -9.09 6.10
C ALA A 143 -7.69 -9.65 7.18
N GLY A 144 -7.58 -10.97 7.26
CA GLY A 144 -6.92 -11.63 8.39
C GLY A 144 -7.56 -11.24 9.72
N GLU A 145 -6.79 -10.67 10.62
CA GLU A 145 -7.26 -10.17 11.92
C GLU A 145 -7.63 -8.68 11.89
N LEU A 146 -7.26 -7.98 10.82
CA LEU A 146 -7.57 -6.56 10.68
C LEU A 146 -9.00 -6.35 10.21
N LYS A 147 -9.67 -5.38 10.84
CA LYS A 147 -10.96 -4.86 10.41
C LYS A 147 -10.72 -3.56 9.68
N LEU A 148 -10.90 -3.57 8.36
CA LEU A 148 -10.71 -2.42 7.50
C LEU A 148 -12.04 -1.78 7.16
N GLN A 149 -12.08 -0.45 7.13
CA GLN A 149 -13.17 0.32 6.57
C GLN A 149 -12.65 1.02 5.32
N SER A 150 -13.17 0.61 4.15
CA SER A 150 -12.85 1.24 2.87
C SER A 150 -13.59 2.56 2.71
N PHE A 151 -13.01 3.49 1.98
CA PHE A 151 -13.68 4.73 1.59
C PHE A 151 -13.15 5.23 0.25
N ASP A 152 -14.03 5.85 -0.53
CA ASP A 152 -13.68 6.49 -1.79
C ASP A 152 -12.90 7.78 -1.50
N ILE A 153 -11.67 7.88 -1.98
CA ILE A 153 -10.83 9.06 -1.75
C ILE A 153 -11.28 10.28 -2.55
N GLY A 154 -12.17 10.12 -3.54
CA GLY A 154 -12.66 11.20 -4.38
C GLY A 154 -11.70 11.60 -5.48
N SER A 155 -10.94 10.65 -5.99
CA SER A 155 -10.03 10.87 -7.11
C SER A 155 -10.76 11.40 -8.34
N THR A 156 -10.11 12.33 -9.04
CA THR A 156 -10.60 12.90 -10.30
C THR A 156 -10.09 12.16 -11.54
N LYS A 157 -9.08 11.30 -11.37
CA LYS A 157 -8.44 10.55 -12.47
C LYS A 157 -9.04 9.15 -12.64
N GLU A 158 -9.08 8.41 -11.55
CA GLU A 158 -9.48 7.01 -11.51
C GLU A 158 -10.15 6.72 -10.17
N LYS A 159 -11.26 5.96 -10.16
CA LYS A 159 -11.87 5.50 -8.91
C LYS A 159 -10.83 4.84 -8.04
N GLN A 160 -10.67 5.35 -6.82
CA GLN A 160 -9.65 4.89 -5.89
C GLN A 160 -10.21 4.82 -4.48
N TYR A 161 -9.89 3.74 -3.77
CA TYR A 161 -10.27 3.56 -2.38
C TYR A 161 -9.06 3.61 -1.45
N GLY A 162 -9.20 4.38 -0.37
CA GLY A 162 -8.39 4.27 0.82
C GLY A 162 -9.02 3.34 1.83
N PHE A 163 -8.37 3.20 2.97
CA PHE A 163 -8.94 2.46 4.10
C PHE A 163 -8.49 3.03 5.45
N ARG A 164 -9.32 2.80 6.47
CA ARG A 164 -8.98 2.98 7.87
C ARG A 164 -9.02 1.63 8.57
N THR A 165 -8.09 1.39 9.48
CA THR A 165 -8.08 0.21 10.35
C THR A 165 -7.63 0.57 11.76
N THR A 166 -7.99 -0.26 12.75
CA THR A 166 -7.44 -0.21 14.10
C THR A 166 -6.49 -1.38 14.27
N LEU A 167 -5.26 -1.07 14.63
CA LEU A 167 -4.21 -2.05 14.87
C LEU A 167 -4.42 -2.75 16.22
N PRO A 168 -3.82 -3.94 16.46
CA PRO A 168 -3.98 -4.67 17.72
C PRO A 168 -3.60 -3.89 18.98
N ASN A 169 -2.69 -2.91 18.86
CA ASN A 169 -2.31 -2.02 19.97
C ASN A 169 -3.29 -0.86 20.20
N GLY A 170 -4.42 -0.83 19.48
CA GLY A 170 -5.45 0.19 19.58
C GLY A 170 -5.20 1.46 18.75
N GLN A 171 -4.06 1.57 18.07
CA GLN A 171 -3.77 2.71 17.20
C GLN A 171 -4.55 2.62 15.89
N SER A 172 -5.01 3.76 15.41
CA SER A 172 -5.66 3.88 14.10
C SER A 172 -4.63 4.14 13.00
N LEU A 173 -4.80 3.46 11.86
CA LEU A 173 -4.01 3.64 10.66
C LEU A 173 -4.92 3.95 9.48
N VAL A 174 -4.58 4.98 8.71
CA VAL A 174 -5.30 5.41 7.51
C VAL A 174 -4.36 5.42 6.32
N CYS A 175 -4.79 4.83 5.21
CA CYS A 175 -4.11 4.88 3.91
C CYS A 175 -4.96 5.68 2.93
N LEU A 176 -4.41 6.76 2.38
CA LEU A 176 -5.11 7.64 1.44
C LEU A 176 -4.91 7.27 -0.05
N GLY A 177 -4.14 6.22 -0.35
CA GLY A 177 -3.79 5.92 -1.74
C GLY A 177 -2.74 6.88 -2.31
N ASP A 178 -2.82 7.21 -3.60
CA ASP A 178 -1.77 7.94 -4.33
C ASP A 178 -2.20 9.33 -4.87
N GLU A 179 -3.27 9.89 -4.32
CA GLU A 179 -3.74 11.24 -4.63
C GLU A 179 -3.85 12.11 -3.38
N PRO A 180 -3.88 13.44 -3.56
CA PRO A 180 -4.07 14.39 -2.47
C PRO A 180 -5.36 14.13 -1.70
N TYR A 181 -5.33 14.45 -0.42
CA TYR A 181 -6.48 14.39 0.46
C TYR A 181 -7.68 15.17 -0.08
N ASN A 182 -8.87 14.60 0.11
CA ASN A 182 -10.15 15.25 -0.16
C ASN A 182 -10.91 15.46 1.16
N GLU A 183 -11.46 16.66 1.36
CA GLU A 183 -12.13 17.06 2.61
C GLU A 183 -13.29 16.13 2.99
N LYS A 184 -13.97 15.51 2.03
CA LYS A 184 -15.01 14.51 2.31
C LYS A 184 -14.52 13.33 3.18
N ASN A 185 -13.21 13.10 3.19
CA ASN A 185 -12.58 12.01 3.93
C ASN A 185 -12.14 12.39 5.35
N ARG A 186 -12.40 13.64 5.79
CA ARG A 186 -12.09 14.09 7.16
C ARG A 186 -12.55 13.11 8.24
N PRO A 187 -13.76 12.52 8.19
CA PRO A 187 -14.23 11.58 9.21
C PRO A 187 -13.36 10.33 9.36
N TYR A 188 -12.64 9.94 8.31
CA TYR A 188 -11.75 8.79 8.34
C TYR A 188 -10.34 9.13 8.80
N VAL A 189 -9.89 10.36 8.57
CA VAL A 189 -8.47 10.75 8.72
C VAL A 189 -8.20 11.54 9.98
N GLU A 190 -9.10 12.45 10.38
CA GLU A 190 -8.87 13.37 11.51
C GLU A 190 -8.55 12.59 12.79
N GLY A 191 -7.48 13.00 13.46
CA GLY A 191 -7.00 12.40 14.70
C GLY A 191 -6.41 10.99 14.54
N ALA A 192 -6.10 10.53 13.34
CA ALA A 192 -5.48 9.23 13.14
C ALA A 192 -4.10 9.15 13.83
N ASP A 193 -3.77 7.97 14.36
CA ASP A 193 -2.44 7.73 14.92
C ASP A 193 -1.39 7.62 13.82
N TRP A 194 -1.75 7.02 12.67
CA TRP A 194 -0.89 6.87 11.51
C TRP A 194 -1.62 7.29 10.24
N LEU A 195 -1.02 8.20 9.47
CA LEU A 195 -1.46 8.55 8.13
C LEU A 195 -0.40 8.14 7.11
N LEU A 196 -0.80 7.32 6.16
CA LEU A 196 -0.04 6.94 4.98
C LEU A 196 -0.52 7.81 3.82
N CYS A 197 0.35 8.66 3.29
CA CYS A 197 0.00 9.71 2.34
C CYS A 197 1.06 9.84 1.25
N GLU A 198 0.62 10.17 0.03
CA GLU A 198 1.53 10.44 -1.06
C GLU A 198 2.30 11.75 -0.86
N ALA A 199 3.51 11.79 -1.40
CA ALA A 199 4.33 12.99 -1.51
C ALA A 199 5.18 12.89 -2.78
N PHE A 200 4.67 13.38 -3.88
CA PHE A 200 5.25 13.15 -5.22
C PHE A 200 6.68 13.68 -5.33
N CYS A 201 6.95 14.87 -4.80
CA CYS A 201 8.27 15.50 -4.77
C CYS A 201 8.41 16.47 -3.59
N LEU A 202 9.61 17.02 -3.42
CA LEU A 202 9.81 18.15 -2.52
C LEU A 202 9.17 19.42 -3.08
N TYR A 203 8.67 20.28 -2.23
CA TYR A 203 8.08 21.57 -2.61
C TYR A 203 9.05 22.45 -3.41
N LYS A 204 10.33 22.44 -3.04
CA LYS A 204 11.38 23.17 -3.78
C LYS A 204 11.54 22.68 -5.23
N ASP A 205 11.19 21.44 -5.51
CA ASP A 205 11.35 20.81 -6.82
C ASP A 205 10.01 20.77 -7.60
N ARG A 206 8.94 21.41 -7.10
CA ARG A 206 7.60 21.41 -7.70
C ARG A 206 7.57 21.94 -9.14
N ASP A 207 8.46 22.89 -9.48
CA ASP A 207 8.54 23.44 -10.83
C ASP A 207 9.16 22.45 -11.84
N ILE A 208 9.92 21.48 -11.35
CA ILE A 208 10.53 20.42 -12.14
C ILE A 208 9.54 19.26 -12.33
N PHE A 209 8.94 18.79 -11.24
CA PHE A 209 8.11 17.60 -11.23
C PHE A 209 6.63 17.87 -11.52
N LYS A 210 6.17 19.11 -11.37
CA LYS A 210 4.79 19.55 -11.64
C LYS A 210 3.73 18.71 -10.90
N PRO A 211 3.83 18.53 -9.56
CA PRO A 211 2.92 17.66 -8.82
C PRO A 211 1.47 18.13 -8.95
N TYR A 212 1.20 19.40 -8.83
CA TYR A 212 -0.17 19.93 -8.85
C TYR A 212 -0.85 19.76 -10.21
N GLU A 213 -0.12 19.90 -11.32
CA GLU A 213 -0.64 19.64 -12.67
C GLU A 213 -0.99 18.14 -12.86
N LYS A 214 -0.35 17.28 -12.10
CA LYS A 214 -0.57 15.82 -12.11
C LYS A 214 -1.52 15.34 -11.00
N HIS A 215 -2.18 16.25 -10.29
CA HIS A 215 -3.01 15.95 -9.14
C HIS A 215 -2.27 15.15 -8.06
N HIS A 216 -1.11 15.68 -7.66
CA HIS A 216 -0.31 15.17 -6.55
C HIS A 216 0.10 16.32 -5.61
N SER A 217 0.63 15.97 -4.44
CA SER A 217 1.11 16.92 -3.44
C SER A 217 2.63 16.85 -3.26
N THR A 218 3.17 17.76 -2.46
CA THR A 218 4.58 17.76 -2.06
C THR A 218 4.73 17.23 -0.62
N ALA A 219 5.97 16.97 -0.20
CA ALA A 219 6.23 16.57 1.19
C ALA A 219 5.79 17.63 2.20
N LEU A 220 5.95 18.93 1.85
CA LEU A 220 5.47 20.04 2.68
C LEU A 220 3.95 20.06 2.79
N ASP A 221 3.24 19.82 1.69
CA ASP A 221 1.77 19.78 1.69
C ASP A 221 1.26 18.62 2.56
N ALA A 222 1.88 17.45 2.45
CA ALA A 222 1.55 16.30 3.28
C ALA A 222 1.78 16.58 4.77
N GLY A 223 2.87 17.28 5.12
CA GLY A 223 3.13 17.72 6.48
C GLY A 223 2.06 18.68 7.01
N LYS A 224 1.72 19.73 6.25
CA LYS A 224 0.67 20.68 6.62
C LYS A 224 -0.69 20.00 6.79
N LEU A 225 -1.02 19.06 5.91
CA LEU A 225 -2.25 18.27 6.01
C LEU A 225 -2.29 17.45 7.30
N ALA A 226 -1.19 16.77 7.63
CA ALA A 226 -1.11 15.97 8.85
C ALA A 226 -1.29 16.82 10.11
N GLU A 227 -0.73 18.04 10.15
CA GLU A 227 -0.93 18.99 11.26
C GLU A 227 -2.39 19.45 11.36
N GLU A 228 -2.99 19.88 10.23
CA GLU A 228 -4.38 20.32 10.18
C GLU A 228 -5.34 19.24 10.67
N LEU A 229 -5.13 17.99 10.23
CA LEU A 229 -5.96 16.85 10.59
C LEU A 229 -5.58 16.22 11.95
N LYS A 230 -4.66 16.83 12.70
CA LYS A 230 -4.22 16.36 14.03
C LYS A 230 -3.75 14.90 14.04
N VAL A 231 -3.10 14.48 12.98
CA VAL A 231 -2.47 13.16 12.87
C VAL A 231 -1.28 13.09 13.82
N LYS A 232 -0.95 11.92 14.34
CA LYS A 232 0.20 11.78 15.26
C LYS A 232 1.49 11.37 14.53
N ASN A 233 1.38 10.51 13.53
CA ASN A 233 2.52 10.01 12.74
C ASN A 233 2.17 10.04 11.26
N LEU A 234 3.10 10.54 10.45
CA LEU A 234 2.98 10.63 9.00
C LEU A 234 4.00 9.71 8.33
N LEU A 235 3.53 8.87 7.40
CA LEU A 235 4.39 8.04 6.55
C LEU A 235 4.19 8.45 5.09
N LEU A 236 5.29 8.83 4.42
CA LEU A 236 5.27 9.31 3.03
C LEU A 236 5.68 8.21 2.05
N TYR A 237 5.01 8.19 0.90
CA TYR A 237 5.31 7.31 -0.23
C TYR A 237 4.93 7.97 -1.57
N HIS A 238 4.94 7.20 -2.68
CA HIS A 238 4.58 7.59 -4.03
C HIS A 238 5.42 8.75 -4.58
N THR A 239 6.72 8.63 -4.39
CA THR A 239 7.69 9.71 -4.66
C THR A 239 8.42 9.50 -5.99
N GLU A 240 9.03 10.58 -6.52
CA GLU A 240 9.99 10.51 -7.62
C GLU A 240 11.25 9.72 -7.25
N ASP A 241 12.12 9.38 -8.21
CA ASP A 241 13.34 8.59 -7.96
C ASP A 241 14.66 9.29 -8.36
N LYS A 242 14.62 10.58 -8.70
CA LYS A 242 15.83 11.33 -9.07
C LYS A 242 16.66 11.70 -7.85
N THR A 243 16.01 11.91 -6.70
CA THR A 243 16.67 12.29 -5.43
C THR A 243 16.83 11.10 -4.47
N LEU A 244 16.86 9.88 -4.97
CA LEU A 244 16.79 8.62 -4.21
C LEU A 244 17.74 8.56 -3.00
N ASN A 245 18.99 9.03 -3.14
CA ASN A 245 20.01 8.92 -2.10
C ASN A 245 19.81 9.87 -0.90
N THR A 246 19.14 11.00 -1.12
CA THR A 246 18.89 12.03 -0.10
C THR A 246 17.44 12.11 0.32
N ARG A 247 16.59 11.40 -0.38
CA ARG A 247 15.13 11.47 -0.32
C ARG A 247 14.60 11.29 1.10
N LYS A 248 15.07 10.27 1.84
CA LYS A 248 14.62 10.01 3.21
C LYS A 248 14.81 11.24 4.11
N ALA A 249 16.02 11.79 4.15
CA ALA A 249 16.32 12.96 4.97
C ALA A 249 15.54 14.19 4.51
N CYS A 250 15.61 14.51 3.20
CA CYS A 250 14.99 15.71 2.66
C CYS A 250 13.47 15.72 2.78
N TYR A 251 12.79 14.60 2.52
CA TYR A 251 11.31 14.54 2.64
C TYR A 251 10.87 14.59 4.10
N THR A 252 11.59 13.91 5.00
CA THR A 252 11.32 13.99 6.44
C THR A 252 11.49 15.41 6.96
N GLU A 253 12.60 16.06 6.60
CA GLU A 253 12.90 17.45 7.00
C GLU A 253 11.86 18.45 6.45
N GLU A 254 11.50 18.31 5.17
CA GLU A 254 10.51 19.21 4.56
C GLU A 254 9.12 19.04 5.14
N ALA A 255 8.64 17.81 5.31
CA ALA A 255 7.35 17.56 5.94
C ALA A 255 7.30 18.07 7.39
N ALA A 256 8.38 17.93 8.13
CA ALA A 256 8.50 18.46 9.51
C ALA A 256 8.44 19.98 9.62
N GLN A 257 8.60 20.73 8.51
CA GLN A 257 8.37 22.18 8.52
C GLN A 257 6.88 22.54 8.65
N GLY A 258 5.99 21.62 8.27
CA GLY A 258 4.54 21.79 8.36
C GLY A 258 3.86 20.91 9.39
N PHE A 259 4.60 20.05 10.10
CA PHE A 259 4.04 19.04 10.99
C PHE A 259 4.88 18.87 12.25
N SER A 260 4.22 18.96 13.40
CA SER A 260 4.85 18.82 14.72
C SER A 260 4.97 17.37 15.21
N GLY A 261 4.28 16.44 14.57
CA GLY A 261 4.31 15.01 14.88
C GLY A 261 5.51 14.29 14.26
N ALA A 262 5.55 12.97 14.39
CA ALA A 262 6.62 12.15 13.82
C ALA A 262 6.44 11.91 12.34
N VAL A 263 7.45 12.22 11.54
CA VAL A 263 7.50 11.94 10.09
C VAL A 263 8.36 10.72 9.84
N SER A 264 7.82 9.74 9.14
CA SER A 264 8.55 8.57 8.64
C SER A 264 8.52 8.59 7.12
N TYR A 265 9.69 8.40 6.53
CA TYR A 265 9.86 8.12 5.12
C TYR A 265 10.59 6.79 5.02
N THR A 266 9.90 5.77 4.56
CA THR A 266 10.52 4.46 4.42
C THR A 266 10.93 4.23 2.99
N HIS A 267 12.18 3.87 2.83
CA HIS A 267 12.81 3.54 1.58
C HIS A 267 13.48 2.18 1.76
N LEU A 268 12.96 1.16 1.10
CA LEU A 268 13.68 -0.08 0.98
C LEU A 268 14.85 0.12 0.01
N ARG A 269 16.04 0.40 0.56
CA ARG A 269 17.25 -0.01 -0.13
C ARG A 269 17.30 -1.53 -0.12
N ALA A 270 17.87 -2.10 -1.18
CA ALA A 270 18.20 -3.52 -1.24
C ALA A 270 19.07 -4.01 -0.06
N HIS A 271 19.52 -3.12 0.81
CA HIS A 271 20.41 -3.35 1.94
C HIS A 271 19.89 -2.80 3.27
N GLU A 272 18.71 -2.17 3.34
CA GLU A 272 18.16 -1.66 4.60
C GLU A 272 17.35 -2.73 5.36
N THR A 273 17.30 -3.94 4.89
CA THR A 273 17.05 -5.10 5.75
C THR A 273 18.30 -5.34 6.58
N GLY A 274 18.53 -4.51 7.59
CA GLY A 274 19.43 -4.69 8.75
C GLY A 274 20.64 -5.62 8.68
N ARG A 275 21.29 -5.79 7.54
CA ARG A 275 22.58 -6.45 7.41
C ARG A 275 23.55 -5.49 6.76
N ASN A 276 24.28 -4.79 7.62
CA ASN A 276 25.58 -4.25 7.27
C ASN A 276 26.45 -5.42 6.81
N LEU A 277 26.93 -5.37 5.59
CA LEU A 277 28.17 -6.01 5.17
C LEU A 277 29.24 -4.95 5.19
#